data_6b18a11acecc42e1bc6132a08652b6fc
#
_entry.id   6b18a11acecc42e1bc6132a08652b6fc
#
_cell.length_a   1.000
_cell.length_b   1.000
_cell.length_c   1.000
_cell.angle_alpha   90.00
_cell.angle_beta   90.00
_cell.angle_gamma   90.00
#
_symmetry.space_group_name_H-M   'P 1'
#
loop_
_entity.id
_entity.type
_entity.pdbx_description
1 polymer ?
#
loop_
_entity_poly.entity_id
_entity_poly.type
_entity_poly.pdbx_seq_one_letter_code
_entity_poly.pdbx_strand_id
1 'polypeptide(L)' 'MPVRLHLDRLLVARRMSLEELSDRTGVSAANLAILKAGDARALRFSTLDALCRELACQPADLMTWEP' A
#
# COMPACT_ATOMS: atom_id res chain seq x y z
N MET A 1 5.98 -9.19 12.16
CA MET A 1 6.42 -7.80 12.40
C MET A 1 5.29 -7.03 13.06
N PRO A 2 5.55 -6.25 14.13
CA PRO A 2 4.49 -5.47 14.78
C PRO A 2 3.82 -4.41 13.89
N VAL A 3 4.52 -3.89 12.88
CA VAL A 3 3.91 -2.98 11.91
C VAL A 3 3.12 -3.82 10.90
N ARG A 4 1.84 -3.48 10.75
CA ARG A 4 0.94 -4.14 9.81
C ARG A 4 0.59 -3.21 8.66
N LEU A 5 0.56 -3.75 7.45
CA LEU A 5 0.13 -3.03 6.26
C LEU A 5 -1.30 -3.44 5.91
N HIS A 6 -2.10 -2.47 5.50
CA HIS A 6 -3.52 -2.67 5.19
C HIS A 6 -3.86 -2.26 3.77
N LEU A 7 -2.93 -2.47 2.83
CA LEU A 7 -3.13 -2.09 1.43
C LEU A 7 -4.34 -2.79 0.82
N ASP A 8 -4.57 -4.05 1.16
CA ASP A 8 -5.72 -4.82 0.69
C ASP A 8 -7.04 -4.13 1.03
N ARG A 9 -7.17 -3.59 2.25
CA ARG A 9 -8.38 -2.89 2.68
C ARG A 9 -8.61 -1.64 1.85
N LEU A 10 -7.56 -0.88 1.57
CA LEU A 10 -7.66 0.35 0.79
C LEU A 10 -8.03 0.06 -0.65
N LEU A 11 -7.49 -0.98 -1.24
CA LEU A 11 -7.85 -1.40 -2.60
C LEU A 11 -9.33 -1.75 -2.69
N VAL A 12 -9.84 -2.51 -1.73
CA VAL A 12 -11.26 -2.86 -1.68
C VAL A 12 -12.11 -1.61 -1.50
N ALA A 13 -11.74 -0.75 -0.55
CA ALA A 13 -12.49 0.47 -0.23
C ALA A 13 -12.56 1.42 -1.44
N ARG A 14 -11.52 1.47 -2.26
CA ARG A 14 -11.44 2.34 -3.44
C ARG A 14 -11.88 1.64 -4.72
N ARG A 15 -12.25 0.35 -4.67
CA ARG A 15 -12.62 -0.48 -5.82
C ARG A 15 -11.54 -0.43 -6.90
N MET A 16 -10.29 -0.53 -6.47
CA MET A 16 -9.13 -0.42 -7.33
C MET A 16 -8.39 -1.75 -7.38
N SER A 17 -7.98 -2.15 -8.59
CA SER A 17 -7.16 -3.34 -8.75
C SER A 17 -5.70 -3.02 -8.48
N LEU A 18 -4.90 -4.06 -8.24
CA LEU A 18 -3.47 -3.91 -8.05
C LEU A 18 -2.81 -3.33 -9.30
N GLU A 19 -3.26 -3.77 -10.48
CA GLU A 19 -2.76 -3.30 -11.77
C GLU A 19 -3.05 -1.82 -11.97
N GLU A 20 -4.24 -1.38 -11.61
CA GLU A 20 -4.60 0.03 -11.71
C GLU A 20 -3.74 0.87 -10.78
N LEU A 21 -3.52 0.41 -9.55
CA LEU A 21 -2.66 1.11 -8.60
C LEU A 21 -1.22 1.17 -9.12
N SER A 22 -0.73 0.09 -9.71
CA SER A 22 0.59 0.06 -10.34
C SER A 22 0.72 1.13 -11.44
N ASP A 23 -0.28 1.22 -12.30
CA ASP A 23 -0.29 2.21 -13.39
C ASP A 23 -0.28 3.65 -12.84
N ARG A 24 -1.02 3.89 -11.77
CA ARG A 24 -1.14 5.23 -11.20
C ARG A 24 0.08 5.67 -10.41
N THR A 25 0.74 4.73 -9.73
CA THR A 25 1.87 5.06 -8.83
C THR A 25 3.22 4.91 -9.49
N GLY A 26 3.32 4.13 -10.56
CA GLY A 26 4.60 3.76 -11.14
C GLY A 26 5.34 2.66 -10.38
N VAL A 27 4.74 2.14 -9.32
CA VAL A 27 5.30 1.02 -8.56
C VAL A 27 4.89 -0.29 -9.24
N SER A 28 5.82 -1.22 -9.39
CA SER A 28 5.51 -2.48 -10.08
C SER A 28 4.44 -3.28 -9.35
N ALA A 29 3.61 -3.99 -10.12
CA ALA A 29 2.57 -4.83 -9.54
C ALA A 29 3.16 -5.91 -8.62
N ALA A 30 4.36 -6.41 -8.94
CA ALA A 30 5.05 -7.38 -8.09
C ALA A 30 5.38 -6.79 -6.71
N ASN A 31 5.89 -5.56 -6.66
CA ASN A 31 6.18 -4.88 -5.40
C ASN A 31 4.91 -4.59 -4.62
N LEU A 32 3.85 -4.16 -5.30
CA LEU A 32 2.56 -3.93 -4.65
C LEU A 32 1.97 -5.22 -4.09
N ALA A 33 2.15 -6.34 -4.77
CA ALA A 33 1.71 -7.64 -4.28
C ALA A 33 2.41 -8.03 -2.98
N ILE A 34 3.72 -7.74 -2.88
CA ILE A 34 4.48 -7.99 -1.65
C ILE A 34 3.95 -7.12 -0.51
N LEU A 35 3.67 -5.85 -0.78
CA LEU A 35 3.09 -4.95 0.21
C LEU A 35 1.69 -5.43 0.64
N LYS A 36 0.88 -5.84 -0.32
CA LYS A 36 -0.49 -6.32 -0.05
C LYS A 36 -0.47 -7.58 0.81
N ALA A 37 0.47 -8.48 0.56
CA ALA A 37 0.60 -9.72 1.32
C ALA A 37 1.14 -9.49 2.74
N GLY A 38 1.69 -8.31 3.01
CA GLY A 38 2.28 -8.01 4.32
C GLY A 38 3.70 -8.55 4.49
N ASP A 39 4.35 -8.95 3.39
CA ASP A 39 5.69 -9.53 3.42
C ASP A 39 6.79 -8.48 3.24
N ALA A 40 6.43 -7.22 3.07
CA ALA A 40 7.42 -6.17 2.87
C ALA A 40 8.24 -5.93 4.13
N ARG A 41 9.56 -5.82 3.96
CA ARG A 41 10.49 -5.53 5.06
C ARG A 41 10.88 -4.07 5.11
N ALA A 42 10.59 -3.32 4.06
CA ALA A 42 10.89 -1.89 3.97
C ALA A 42 9.87 -1.23 3.06
N LEU A 43 9.60 0.03 3.35
CA LEU A 43 8.70 0.86 2.55
C LEU A 43 9.35 2.22 2.42
N ARG A 44 9.66 2.63 1.19
CA ARG A 44 10.25 3.94 0.94
C ARG A 44 9.20 5.03 1.13
N PHE A 45 9.63 6.18 1.63
CA PHE A 45 8.72 7.31 1.78
C PHE A 45 8.15 7.76 0.43
N SER A 46 8.92 7.68 -0.64
CA SER A 46 8.42 8.01 -1.98
C SER A 46 7.28 7.09 -2.41
N THR A 47 7.38 5.80 -2.09
CA THR A 47 6.31 4.83 -2.36
C THR A 47 5.09 5.13 -1.48
N LEU A 48 5.31 5.38 -0.21
CA LEU A 48 4.24 5.73 0.72
C LEU A 48 3.49 7.00 0.26
N ASP A 49 4.23 8.01 -0.18
CA ASP A 49 3.64 9.24 -0.72
C ASP A 49 2.74 8.95 -1.92
N ALA A 50 3.24 8.15 -2.87
CA ALA A 50 2.47 7.78 -4.06
C ALA A 50 1.19 7.01 -3.70
N LEU A 51 1.29 6.07 -2.77
CA LEU A 51 0.14 5.28 -2.32
C LEU A 51 -0.91 6.18 -1.66
N CYS A 52 -0.49 7.06 -0.77
CA CYS A 52 -1.41 7.97 -0.08
C CYS A 52 -2.09 8.90 -1.06
N ARG A 53 -1.34 9.43 -2.04
CA ARG A 53 -1.89 10.32 -3.05
C ARG A 53 -2.93 9.62 -3.92
N GLU A 54 -2.60 8.43 -4.44
CA GLU A 54 -3.49 7.73 -5.37
C GLU A 54 -4.67 7.05 -4.69
N LEU A 55 -4.51 6.66 -3.44
CA LEU A 55 -5.59 6.06 -2.65
C LEU A 55 -6.37 7.09 -1.83
N ALA A 56 -5.95 8.35 -1.87
CA ALA A 56 -6.57 9.45 -1.12
C ALA A 56 -6.71 9.09 0.37
N CYS A 57 -5.61 8.67 0.97
CA CYS A 57 -5.59 8.23 2.36
C CYS A 57 -4.36 8.78 3.08
N GLN A 58 -4.35 8.58 4.40
CA GLN A 58 -3.21 8.94 5.24
C GLN A 58 -2.35 7.71 5.52
N PRO A 59 -1.06 7.89 5.88
CA PRO A 59 -0.23 6.74 6.27
C PRO A 59 -0.86 5.88 7.37
N ALA A 60 -1.59 6.49 8.30
CA ALA A 60 -2.28 5.76 9.37
C ALA A 60 -3.37 4.81 8.85
N ASP A 61 -3.88 5.07 7.65
CA ASP A 61 -4.85 4.17 7.01
C ASP A 61 -4.18 2.95 6.40
N LEU A 62 -2.90 3.09 6.03
CA LEU A 62 -2.13 2.02 5.38
C LEU A 62 -1.36 1.17 6.37
N MET A 63 -0.93 1.74 7.49
CA MET A 63 -0.05 1.07 8.44
C MET A 63 -0.55 1.26 9.86
N THR A 64 -0.46 0.18 10.64
CA THR A 64 -0.71 0.23 12.08
C THR A 64 0.39 -0.52 12.79
N TRP A 65 0.57 -0.21 14.07
CA TRP A 65 1.50 -0.93 14.93
C TRP A 65 0.69 -1.75 15.93
N GLU A 66 1.00 -3.03 15.99
CA GLU A 66 0.33 -3.96 16.91
C GLU A 66 1.39 -4.75 17.66
N PRO A 67 1.33 -4.82 19.00
CA PRO A 67 2.29 -5.60 19.78
C PRO A 67 2.25 -7.09 19.50
#